data_6ffe08d6d1fed2d93406e21589a87ae7
#
_entry.id   6ffe08d6d1fed2d93406e21589a87ae7
#
_cell.length_a   1.000
_cell.length_b   1.000
_cell.length_c   1.000
_cell.angle_alpha   90.00
_cell.angle_beta   90.00
_cell.angle_gamma   90.00
#
_symmetry.space_group_name_H-M   'P 1'
#
loop_
_entity.id
_entity.type
_entity.pdbx_description
1 polymer ?
#
loop_
_entity_poly.entity_id
_entity_poly.type
_entity_poly.pdbx_seq_one_letter_code
_entity_poly.pdbx_strand_id
1 'polypeptide(L)'
;MEQRERDESSSKLEEALRELTGAETTGKIEEYGNEREGADVDSETACTDMRRAERMPAWRQEEDARKSKLSESRADVIKELNDDDWEQEELDELDEWDEPEKSPRGMGRLAAVFRPSDDLLAAFFLPVVILILIFAYRGIFPFGQESFLRTDMYHQYAPFFSEFRHKLLSGESLLYSWDVGMGVNFAALYAYYLASPFNWLLLLCPSSLIIEFMTYMIVFKSGLAGLSMAWYLKKHTGSQKFGACYFGVFYALSGYMAAYSWNIMWLDCIVLLPLILHGLERLVREKKGLFYCLMLGLSILSNYYISIMICLFMVIYYVALLFLEKRPGWKDCLHSFFLFGVYSLLAGALAAAVLLPEIAALQ
;
A
#
# COMPACT_ATOMS: atom_id res chain seq x y z
N MET A 1 6.57 37.70 -16.84
CA MET A 1 7.68 37.28 -17.73
C MET A 1 7.74 35.76 -17.81
N GLU A 2 7.74 35.04 -16.72
CA GLU A 2 7.83 33.57 -16.70
C GLU A 2 6.74 32.78 -17.47
N GLN A 3 5.51 33.29 -17.54
CA GLN A 3 4.43 32.58 -18.24
C GLN A 3 4.58 32.62 -19.77
N ARG A 4 5.23 33.67 -20.27
CA ARG A 4 5.48 33.86 -21.71
C ARG A 4 6.64 33.00 -22.22
N GLU A 5 7.62 32.73 -21.36
CA GLU A 5 8.74 31.83 -21.65
C GLU A 5 8.32 30.34 -21.63
N ARG A 6 7.41 29.94 -20.72
CA ARG A 6 6.84 28.59 -20.71
C ARG A 6 5.99 28.29 -21.94
N ASP A 7 5.21 29.27 -22.40
CA ASP A 7 4.38 29.10 -23.60
C ASP A 7 5.24 29.01 -24.88
N GLU A 8 6.36 29.72 -24.94
CA GLU A 8 7.32 29.64 -26.04
C GLU A 8 8.10 28.32 -26.06
N SER A 9 8.48 27.78 -24.90
CA SER A 9 9.11 26.44 -24.72
C SER A 9 8.19 25.33 -25.14
N SER A 10 6.92 25.38 -24.71
CA SER A 10 5.90 24.38 -25.06
C SER A 10 5.60 24.34 -26.54
N SER A 11 5.55 25.52 -27.19
CA SER A 11 5.35 25.65 -28.64
C SER A 11 6.52 25.06 -29.46
N LYS A 12 7.75 25.25 -29.04
CA LYS A 12 8.94 24.68 -29.68
C LYS A 12 8.98 23.14 -29.53
N LEU A 13 8.53 22.62 -28.36
CA LEU A 13 8.46 21.19 -28.14
C LEU A 13 7.39 20.49 -28.99
N GLU A 14 6.20 21.14 -29.16
CA GLU A 14 5.15 20.63 -30.04
C GLU A 14 5.55 20.66 -31.53
N GLU A 15 6.31 21.66 -31.97
CA GLU A 15 6.81 21.77 -33.34
C GLU A 15 7.86 20.67 -33.60
N ALA A 16 8.79 20.44 -32.67
CA ALA A 16 9.76 19.35 -32.74
C ALA A 16 9.14 17.95 -32.75
N LEU A 17 8.06 17.75 -31.97
CA LEU A 17 7.28 16.51 -31.96
C LEU A 17 6.51 16.28 -33.25
N ARG A 18 6.00 17.34 -33.90
CA ARG A 18 5.36 17.25 -35.23
C ARG A 18 6.32 16.90 -36.33
N GLU A 19 7.56 17.45 -36.33
CA GLU A 19 8.59 17.06 -37.27
C GLU A 19 9.06 15.62 -37.11
N LEU A 20 9.06 15.09 -35.87
CA LEU A 20 9.42 13.70 -35.56
C LEU A 20 8.32 12.69 -35.93
N THR A 21 7.03 13.09 -35.92
CA THR A 21 5.89 12.22 -36.23
C THR A 21 5.44 12.29 -37.69
N GLY A 22 5.94 13.25 -38.47
CA GLY A 22 5.60 13.44 -39.89
C GLY A 22 6.31 12.51 -40.87
N ALA A 23 7.12 11.54 -40.41
CA ALA A 23 7.72 10.52 -41.25
C ALA A 23 6.84 9.27 -41.22
N GLU A 24 5.86 9.21 -42.13
CA GLU A 24 5.03 8.03 -42.36
C GLU A 24 5.85 6.79 -42.79
N THR A 25 5.59 5.77 -42.05
CA THR A 25 5.67 4.33 -42.34
C THR A 25 5.67 3.91 -43.80
N THR A 26 6.72 3.22 -44.21
CA THR A 26 6.61 1.93 -44.97
C THR A 26 7.96 1.22 -44.93
N GLY A 27 7.95 -0.05 -44.51
CA GLY A 27 8.94 -1.04 -44.98
C GLY A 27 9.78 -1.74 -43.90
N LYS A 28 9.30 -2.92 -43.55
CA LYS A 28 10.04 -4.14 -43.17
C LYS A 28 11.16 -4.07 -42.12
N ILE A 29 10.85 -4.72 -41.03
CA ILE A 29 11.76 -5.21 -39.99
C ILE A 29 12.56 -6.39 -40.57
N GLU A 30 13.89 -6.28 -40.57
CA GLU A 30 14.80 -7.41 -40.56
C GLU A 30 15.71 -7.33 -39.33
N GLU A 31 15.70 -8.42 -38.62
CA GLU A 31 16.42 -8.74 -37.39
C GLU A 31 17.93 -8.85 -37.70
N TYR A 32 18.79 -8.17 -36.94
CA TYR A 32 20.20 -8.56 -36.84
C TYR A 32 20.71 -8.42 -35.40
N GLY A 33 21.28 -9.54 -34.97
CA GLY A 33 21.78 -9.82 -33.65
C GLY A 33 23.01 -9.03 -33.24
N ASN A 34 23.18 -9.03 -31.96
CA ASN A 34 24.19 -8.36 -31.16
C ASN A 34 25.41 -9.29 -31.03
N GLU A 35 26.57 -8.89 -31.52
CA GLU A 35 27.85 -9.42 -31.04
C GLU A 35 28.84 -8.26 -30.85
N ARG A 36 29.34 -8.12 -29.62
CA ARG A 36 30.44 -7.27 -29.26
C ARG A 36 31.72 -8.11 -29.28
N GLU A 37 32.70 -7.67 -30.05
CA GLU A 37 34.10 -7.92 -29.74
C GLU A 37 34.93 -6.71 -30.15
N GLY A 38 35.84 -6.31 -29.27
CA GLY A 38 36.77 -5.21 -29.52
C GLY A 38 37.94 -5.70 -30.36
N ALA A 39 38.40 -4.85 -31.26
CA ALA A 39 39.69 -5.03 -31.91
C ALA A 39 40.30 -3.65 -32.28
N ASP A 40 41.58 -3.56 -32.06
CA ASP A 40 42.47 -2.44 -32.38
C ASP A 40 42.32 -1.94 -33.82
N VAL A 41 42.31 -0.63 -34.00
CA VAL A 41 42.22 0.01 -35.31
C VAL A 41 43.61 0.18 -35.86
N ASP A 42 43.99 -0.71 -36.75
CA ASP A 42 45.20 -0.56 -37.56
C ASP A 42 45.03 0.49 -38.68
N SER A 43 46.09 1.28 -38.91
CA SER A 43 46.17 2.40 -39.84
C SER A 43 45.95 2.05 -41.34
N GLU A 44 45.84 0.77 -41.71
CA GLU A 44 45.53 0.34 -43.07
C GLU A 44 44.02 0.37 -43.41
N THR A 45 43.14 0.33 -42.44
CA THR A 45 41.68 0.41 -42.65
C THR A 45 41.20 1.80 -43.05
N ALA A 46 41.84 2.85 -42.62
CA ALA A 46 41.48 4.21 -42.98
C ALA A 46 41.68 4.55 -44.46
N CYS A 47 42.67 3.90 -45.12
CA CYS A 47 42.96 4.14 -46.52
C CYS A 47 42.03 3.38 -47.48
N THR A 48 41.42 2.28 -47.01
CA THR A 48 40.41 1.49 -47.75
C THR A 48 39.00 2.11 -47.67
N ASP A 49 38.68 2.77 -46.60
CA ASP A 49 37.39 3.44 -46.45
C ASP A 49 37.27 4.74 -47.28
N MET A 50 38.36 5.50 -47.45
CA MET A 50 38.35 6.67 -48.36
C MET A 50 38.09 6.26 -49.81
N ARG A 51 38.66 5.13 -50.31
CA ARG A 51 38.40 4.66 -51.66
C ARG A 51 37.01 4.03 -51.86
N ARG A 52 36.33 3.67 -50.80
CA ARG A 52 34.98 3.15 -50.83
C ARG A 52 33.94 4.27 -50.85
N ALA A 53 34.22 5.41 -50.23
CA ALA A 53 33.38 6.59 -50.27
C ALA A 53 33.27 7.23 -51.66
N GLU A 54 34.34 7.20 -52.48
CA GLU A 54 34.35 7.73 -53.84
C GLU A 54 33.52 6.93 -54.86
N ARG A 55 33.06 5.72 -54.52
CA ARG A 55 32.21 4.83 -55.37
C ARG A 55 30.75 4.78 -54.96
N MET A 56 30.36 5.55 -53.94
CA MET A 56 28.96 5.55 -53.52
C MET A 56 28.12 6.49 -54.42
N PRO A 57 26.86 6.10 -54.75
CA PRO A 57 25.93 6.95 -55.46
C PRO A 57 25.66 8.23 -54.69
N ALA A 58 25.53 9.38 -55.35
CA ALA A 58 25.34 10.67 -54.77
C ALA A 58 24.20 10.77 -53.74
N TRP A 59 23.10 10.07 -54.00
CA TRP A 59 21.96 10.00 -53.08
C TRP A 59 22.30 9.35 -51.71
N ARG A 60 23.22 8.42 -51.67
CA ARG A 60 23.67 7.77 -50.46
C ARG A 60 24.62 8.65 -49.64
N GLN A 61 25.44 9.45 -50.31
CA GLN A 61 26.30 10.42 -49.66
C GLN A 61 25.47 11.56 -49.02
N GLU A 62 24.37 11.97 -49.69
CA GLU A 62 23.42 12.95 -49.11
C GLU A 62 22.65 12.38 -47.91
N GLU A 63 22.27 11.12 -47.96
CA GLU A 63 21.56 10.45 -46.85
C GLU A 63 22.45 10.27 -45.63
N ASP A 64 23.71 9.87 -45.82
CA ASP A 64 24.68 9.74 -44.72
C ASP A 64 25.07 11.10 -44.13
N ALA A 65 25.19 12.13 -44.95
CA ALA A 65 25.40 13.49 -44.50
C ALA A 65 24.20 14.07 -43.74
N ARG A 66 22.97 13.68 -44.13
CA ARG A 66 21.75 14.05 -43.43
C ARG A 66 21.62 13.35 -42.08
N LYS A 67 21.97 12.06 -42.00
CA LYS A 67 22.02 11.29 -40.76
C LYS A 67 23.07 11.80 -39.79
N SER A 68 24.27 12.20 -40.29
CA SER A 68 25.33 12.83 -39.48
C SER A 68 24.87 14.15 -38.89
N LYS A 69 24.28 15.06 -39.69
CA LYS A 69 23.74 16.33 -39.22
C LYS A 69 22.59 16.12 -38.18
N LEU A 70 21.76 15.09 -38.37
CA LEU A 70 20.68 14.77 -37.41
C LEU A 70 21.23 14.24 -36.10
N SER A 71 22.32 13.46 -36.13
CA SER A 71 22.99 12.94 -34.93
C SER A 71 23.73 14.03 -34.15
N GLU A 72 24.37 14.99 -34.86
CA GLU A 72 25.00 16.18 -34.25
C GLU A 72 23.96 17.09 -33.60
N SER A 73 22.87 17.43 -34.29
CA SER A 73 21.77 18.23 -33.73
C SER A 73 21.12 17.56 -32.53
N ARG A 74 21.02 16.20 -32.53
CA ARG A 74 20.48 15.46 -31.41
C ARG A 74 21.43 15.41 -30.20
N ALA A 75 22.74 15.37 -30.45
CA ALA A 75 23.76 15.46 -29.40
C ALA A 75 23.81 16.86 -28.76
N ASP A 76 23.63 17.91 -29.55
CA ASP A 76 23.57 19.28 -29.05
C ASP A 76 22.32 19.54 -28.22
N VAL A 77 21.14 19.02 -28.63
CA VAL A 77 19.89 19.11 -27.84
C VAL A 77 19.99 18.33 -26.55
N ILE A 78 20.62 17.14 -26.56
CA ILE A 78 20.82 16.33 -25.33
C ILE A 78 21.82 17.03 -24.40
N LYS A 79 22.81 17.73 -24.96
CA LYS A 79 23.78 18.48 -24.18
C LYS A 79 23.15 19.74 -23.56
N GLU A 80 22.29 20.44 -24.30
CA GLU A 80 21.53 21.59 -23.84
C GLU A 80 20.51 21.23 -22.76
N LEU A 81 19.91 20.02 -22.82
CA LEU A 81 19.03 19.47 -21.81
C LEU A 81 19.75 18.96 -20.52
N ASN A 82 21.05 18.62 -20.65
CA ASN A 82 21.88 18.22 -19.51
C ASN A 82 22.66 19.41 -18.89
N ASP A 83 22.76 20.54 -19.56
CA ASP A 83 23.43 21.74 -19.05
C ASP A 83 22.45 22.69 -18.29
N ASP A 84 21.20 22.28 -18.10
CA ASP A 84 20.25 22.98 -17.20
C ASP A 84 20.61 22.66 -15.73
N ASP A 85 21.53 23.51 -15.20
CA ASP A 85 22.08 23.42 -13.82
C ASP A 85 21.00 23.40 -12.69
N TRP A 86 19.75 23.72 -13.00
CA TRP A 86 18.67 23.73 -12.00
C TRP A 86 18.22 22.32 -11.55
N GLU A 87 18.36 21.27 -12.40
CA GLU A 87 18.08 19.88 -11.96
C GLU A 87 19.15 19.36 -11.00
N GLN A 88 20.39 19.82 -11.11
CA GLN A 88 21.47 19.45 -10.20
C GLN A 88 21.38 20.17 -8.86
N GLU A 89 21.01 21.46 -8.85
CA GLU A 89 20.75 22.18 -7.59
C GLU A 89 19.56 21.58 -6.83
N GLU A 90 18.48 21.15 -7.54
CA GLU A 90 17.32 20.50 -6.90
C GLU A 90 17.65 19.09 -6.40
N LEU A 91 18.56 18.35 -7.02
CA LEU A 91 19.06 17.07 -6.57
C LEU A 91 20.04 17.22 -5.40
N ASP A 92 20.91 18.22 -5.40
CA ASP A 92 21.83 18.50 -4.31
C ASP A 92 21.09 19.02 -3.07
N GLU A 93 20.01 19.82 -3.20
CA GLU A 93 19.12 20.16 -2.09
C GLU A 93 18.36 18.94 -1.55
N LEU A 94 18.02 17.95 -2.38
CA LEU A 94 17.37 16.72 -1.95
C LEU A 94 18.33 15.79 -1.21
N ASP A 95 19.60 15.78 -1.56
CA ASP A 95 20.62 14.94 -0.90
C ASP A 95 21.08 15.51 0.46
N GLU A 96 21.01 16.85 0.67
CA GLU A 96 21.35 17.48 1.95
C GLU A 96 20.36 17.13 3.09
N TRP A 97 19.15 16.62 2.75
CA TRP A 97 18.15 16.17 3.72
C TRP A 97 18.30 14.69 4.14
N ASP A 98 19.16 13.92 3.49
CA ASP A 98 19.29 12.47 3.70
C ASP A 98 20.54 12.07 4.53
N GLU A 99 21.27 13.01 5.19
CA GLU A 99 22.27 12.60 6.17
C GLU A 99 21.61 11.89 7.36
N PRO A 100 21.93 10.62 7.63
CA PRO A 100 21.35 9.93 8.77
C PRO A 100 21.90 10.56 10.05
N GLU A 101 20.99 11.14 10.84
CA GLU A 101 21.26 11.65 12.18
C GLU A 101 22.07 10.62 12.97
N LYS A 102 23.31 10.96 13.33
CA LYS A 102 24.23 10.08 14.07
C LYS A 102 23.57 9.71 15.39
N SER A 103 23.06 8.49 15.48
CA SER A 103 22.45 7.96 16.70
C SER A 103 23.43 8.02 17.87
N PRO A 104 22.99 8.43 19.06
CA PRO A 104 23.84 8.45 20.25
C PRO A 104 24.30 7.02 20.59
N ARG A 105 25.60 6.82 20.61
CA ARG A 105 26.25 5.58 21.01
C ARG A 105 25.90 5.29 22.47
N GLY A 106 25.07 4.30 22.74
CA GLY A 106 24.93 3.79 24.10
C GLY A 106 23.61 3.21 24.55
N MET A 107 22.58 3.08 23.72
CA MET A 107 21.33 2.43 24.13
C MET A 107 21.15 1.09 23.41
N GLY A 108 20.92 0.03 24.18
CA GLY A 108 20.96 -1.36 23.71
C GLY A 108 20.12 -1.61 22.44
N ARG A 109 20.63 -2.48 21.57
CA ARG A 109 20.07 -2.85 20.26
C ARG A 109 18.57 -3.21 20.27
N LEU A 110 18.01 -3.62 21.41
CA LEU A 110 16.58 -3.91 21.58
C LEU A 110 15.70 -2.65 21.69
N ALA A 111 16.19 -1.57 22.31
CA ALA A 111 15.44 -0.31 22.41
C ALA A 111 15.39 0.44 21.07
N ALA A 112 16.40 0.28 20.21
CA ALA A 112 16.41 0.88 18.86
C ALA A 112 15.41 0.21 17.92
N VAL A 113 15.02 -1.05 18.14
CA VAL A 113 14.04 -1.79 17.32
C VAL A 113 12.61 -1.32 17.59
N PHE A 114 12.33 -0.73 18.76
CA PHE A 114 10.99 -0.33 19.21
C PHE A 114 10.77 1.19 19.33
N ARG A 115 11.66 2.03 18.78
CA ARG A 115 11.36 3.46 18.66
C ARG A 115 10.50 3.69 17.40
N PRO A 116 9.17 3.87 17.53
CA PRO A 116 8.39 4.36 16.42
C PRO A 116 8.94 5.74 16.04
N SER A 117 9.15 5.99 14.77
CA SER A 117 9.53 7.30 14.28
C SER A 117 8.39 8.30 14.58
N ASP A 118 8.73 9.56 14.83
CA ASP A 118 7.76 10.60 15.24
C ASP A 118 6.58 10.72 14.28
N ASP A 119 6.81 10.48 12.99
CA ASP A 119 5.79 10.46 11.95
C ASP A 119 4.80 9.28 12.07
N LEU A 120 5.24 8.11 12.52
CA LEU A 120 4.34 6.98 12.80
C LEU A 120 3.47 7.26 14.04
N LEU A 121 4.04 7.87 15.07
CA LEU A 121 3.27 8.33 16.22
C LEU A 121 2.24 9.39 15.80
N ALA A 122 2.64 10.34 14.96
CA ALA A 122 1.74 11.35 14.42
C ALA A 122 0.60 10.71 13.60
N ALA A 123 0.89 9.70 12.77
CA ALA A 123 -0.12 8.98 11.99
C ALA A 123 -1.16 8.26 12.87
N PHE A 124 -0.80 7.85 14.08
CA PHE A 124 -1.72 7.31 15.07
C PHE A 124 -2.49 8.42 15.81
N PHE A 125 -1.76 9.39 16.37
CA PHE A 125 -2.38 10.36 17.29
C PHE A 125 -3.20 11.45 16.60
N LEU A 126 -2.86 11.85 15.37
CA LEU A 126 -3.64 12.89 14.67
C LEU A 126 -5.09 12.49 14.44
N PRO A 127 -5.42 11.30 13.87
CA PRO A 127 -6.81 10.86 13.76
C PRO A 127 -7.51 10.75 15.10
N VAL A 128 -6.82 10.26 16.14
CA VAL A 128 -7.36 10.15 17.51
C VAL A 128 -7.72 11.52 18.04
N VAL A 129 -6.81 12.49 17.98
CA VAL A 129 -7.04 13.85 18.46
C VAL A 129 -8.18 14.53 17.69
N ILE A 130 -8.21 14.40 16.37
CA ILE A 130 -9.29 14.97 15.53
C ILE A 130 -10.65 14.40 15.95
N LEU A 131 -10.76 13.07 16.12
CA LEU A 131 -12.01 12.45 16.54
C LEU A 131 -12.41 12.86 17.96
N ILE A 132 -11.45 12.95 18.88
CA ILE A 132 -11.72 13.43 20.25
C ILE A 132 -12.21 14.87 20.25
N LEU A 133 -11.61 15.75 19.45
CA LEU A 133 -12.07 17.14 19.30
C LEU A 133 -13.49 17.23 18.74
N ILE A 134 -13.80 16.38 17.73
CA ILE A 134 -15.16 16.26 17.20
C ILE A 134 -16.13 15.78 18.28
N PHE A 135 -15.75 14.80 19.09
CA PHE A 135 -16.58 14.28 20.17
C PHE A 135 -16.79 15.33 21.28
N ALA A 136 -15.75 16.10 21.61
CA ALA A 136 -15.86 17.21 22.54
C ALA A 136 -16.83 18.30 22.03
N TYR A 137 -16.69 18.68 20.76
CA TYR A 137 -17.61 19.63 20.11
C TYR A 137 -19.06 19.12 20.06
N ARG A 138 -19.26 17.81 19.86
CA ARG A 138 -20.56 17.17 19.78
C ARG A 138 -21.17 16.86 21.18
N GLY A 139 -20.47 17.08 22.27
CA GLY A 139 -20.92 16.74 23.60
C GLY A 139 -21.04 15.23 23.87
N ILE A 140 -20.25 14.41 23.17
CA ILE A 140 -20.19 12.96 23.40
C ILE A 140 -19.39 12.70 24.67
N PHE A 141 -19.84 11.73 25.49
CA PHE A 141 -19.15 11.37 26.74
C PHE A 141 -17.62 11.21 26.56
N PRO A 142 -16.76 11.74 27.46
CA PRO A 142 -17.04 12.38 28.74
C PRO A 142 -17.33 13.90 28.65
N PHE A 143 -17.41 14.48 27.47
CA PHE A 143 -17.55 15.92 27.26
C PHE A 143 -19.00 16.40 27.36
N GLY A 144 -19.96 15.47 27.42
CA GLY A 144 -21.40 15.75 27.53
C GLY A 144 -22.21 14.48 27.74
N GLN A 145 -23.51 14.53 27.45
CA GLN A 145 -24.46 13.44 27.65
C GLN A 145 -24.88 12.75 26.32
N GLU A 146 -24.32 13.21 25.20
CA GLU A 146 -24.67 12.64 23.90
C GLU A 146 -23.95 11.32 23.65
N SER A 147 -24.63 10.41 22.93
CA SER A 147 -24.07 9.11 22.54
C SER A 147 -23.64 9.12 21.07
N PHE A 148 -22.51 8.48 20.80
CA PHE A 148 -22.07 8.21 19.43
C PHE A 148 -22.88 7.08 18.78
N LEU A 149 -23.47 6.17 19.57
CA LEU A 149 -24.16 5.00 19.07
C LEU A 149 -25.39 5.38 18.24
N ARG A 150 -25.47 4.84 17.04
CA ARG A 150 -26.58 5.06 16.10
C ARG A 150 -27.13 3.72 15.62
N THR A 151 -28.41 3.70 15.26
CA THR A 151 -29.07 2.56 14.62
C THR A 151 -28.67 1.22 15.29
N ASP A 152 -28.08 0.31 14.55
CA ASP A 152 -27.72 -1.05 15.01
C ASP A 152 -26.69 -1.06 16.13
N MET A 153 -25.85 -0.04 16.27
CA MET A 153 -24.91 0.04 17.38
C MET A 153 -25.64 0.02 18.73
N TYR A 154 -26.74 0.75 18.83
CA TYR A 154 -27.50 0.84 20.07
C TYR A 154 -28.42 -0.36 20.25
N HIS A 155 -29.21 -0.70 19.20
CA HIS A 155 -30.23 -1.73 19.30
C HIS A 155 -29.70 -3.14 19.21
N GLN A 156 -28.57 -3.35 18.56
CA GLN A 156 -28.02 -4.68 18.26
C GLN A 156 -26.64 -4.88 18.87
N TYR A 157 -25.65 -4.02 18.57
CA TYR A 157 -24.26 -4.30 18.96
C TYR A 157 -24.04 -4.13 20.45
N ALA A 158 -24.60 -3.10 21.09
CA ALA A 158 -24.42 -2.88 22.52
C ALA A 158 -24.99 -4.05 23.36
N PRO A 159 -26.19 -4.61 23.08
CA PRO A 159 -26.65 -5.85 23.69
C PRO A 159 -25.71 -7.04 23.47
N PHE A 160 -25.16 -7.20 22.24
CA PHE A 160 -24.23 -8.31 21.97
C PHE A 160 -22.92 -8.18 22.75
N PHE A 161 -22.39 -6.98 22.87
CA PHE A 161 -21.20 -6.69 23.69
C PHE A 161 -21.49 -6.95 25.19
N SER A 162 -22.68 -6.57 25.66
CA SER A 162 -23.11 -6.83 27.04
C SER A 162 -23.20 -8.32 27.32
N GLU A 163 -23.85 -9.08 26.45
CA GLU A 163 -24.00 -10.53 26.57
C GLU A 163 -22.64 -11.25 26.49
N PHE A 164 -21.78 -10.84 25.56
CA PHE A 164 -20.42 -11.40 25.46
C PHE A 164 -19.63 -11.18 26.74
N ARG A 165 -19.66 -9.95 27.29
CA ARG A 165 -19.04 -9.66 28.58
C ARG A 165 -19.59 -10.51 29.69
N HIS A 166 -20.93 -10.66 29.77
CA HIS A 166 -21.58 -11.50 30.76
C HIS A 166 -21.08 -12.93 30.71
N LYS A 167 -21.10 -13.54 29.54
CA LYS A 167 -20.61 -14.91 29.31
C LYS A 167 -19.13 -15.10 29.67
N LEU A 168 -18.28 -14.12 29.35
CA LEU A 168 -16.87 -14.17 29.71
C LEU A 168 -16.65 -14.14 31.22
N LEU A 169 -17.46 -13.38 31.97
CA LEU A 169 -17.32 -13.24 33.42
C LEU A 169 -17.98 -14.39 34.19
N SER A 170 -19.10 -14.92 33.71
CA SER A 170 -19.81 -16.06 34.31
C SER A 170 -19.19 -17.40 33.94
N GLY A 171 -18.31 -17.43 32.92
CA GLY A 171 -17.76 -18.69 32.39
C GLY A 171 -18.77 -19.54 31.62
N GLU A 172 -19.82 -18.89 31.09
CA GLU A 172 -20.84 -19.58 30.30
C GLU A 172 -20.33 -19.91 28.88
N SER A 173 -21.00 -20.90 28.28
CA SER A 173 -20.68 -21.35 26.93
C SER A 173 -20.91 -20.25 25.89
N LEU A 174 -19.94 -20.07 24.99
CA LEU A 174 -20.07 -19.19 23.83
C LEU A 174 -20.81 -19.86 22.64
N LEU A 175 -21.33 -21.06 22.79
CA LEU A 175 -22.00 -21.76 21.69
C LEU A 175 -23.45 -21.30 21.51
N TYR A 176 -24.16 -21.02 22.62
CA TYR A 176 -25.55 -20.67 22.60
C TYR A 176 -25.89 -19.60 23.66
N SER A 177 -26.87 -18.75 23.39
CA SER A 177 -27.44 -17.82 24.36
C SER A 177 -28.94 -17.79 24.26
N TRP A 178 -29.61 -17.82 25.44
CA TRP A 178 -31.06 -17.62 25.60
C TRP A 178 -31.42 -16.12 25.69
N ASP A 179 -30.47 -15.26 26.04
CA ASP A 179 -30.70 -13.86 26.33
C ASP A 179 -30.73 -12.98 25.06
N VAL A 180 -30.46 -13.58 23.91
CA VAL A 180 -30.51 -12.92 22.61
C VAL A 180 -31.59 -13.56 21.74
N GLY A 181 -32.60 -12.78 21.32
CA GLY A 181 -33.60 -13.19 20.34
C GLY A 181 -34.40 -14.44 20.72
N MET A 182 -34.63 -14.71 22.02
CA MET A 182 -35.28 -15.91 22.55
C MET A 182 -34.50 -17.21 22.27
N GLY A 183 -33.21 -17.12 22.06
CA GLY A 183 -32.31 -18.23 21.81
C GLY A 183 -31.62 -18.13 20.44
N VAL A 184 -30.30 -18.09 20.45
CA VAL A 184 -29.48 -17.93 19.22
C VAL A 184 -28.22 -18.78 19.30
N ASN A 185 -27.75 -19.26 18.14
CA ASN A 185 -26.40 -19.76 17.97
C ASN A 185 -25.40 -18.62 18.24
N PHE A 186 -24.91 -18.53 19.49
CA PHE A 186 -24.04 -17.44 19.89
C PHE A 186 -22.65 -17.54 19.24
N ALA A 187 -22.20 -18.75 18.86
CA ALA A 187 -20.92 -18.91 18.15
C ALA A 187 -20.93 -18.25 16.77
N ALA A 188 -22.04 -18.33 16.02
CA ALA A 188 -22.21 -17.66 14.76
C ALA A 188 -22.30 -16.13 14.96
N LEU A 189 -23.06 -15.67 15.95
CA LEU A 189 -23.13 -14.26 16.32
C LEU A 189 -21.75 -13.73 16.73
N TYR A 190 -21.01 -14.48 17.54
CA TYR A 190 -19.63 -14.13 17.92
C TYR A 190 -18.74 -14.02 16.68
N ALA A 191 -18.81 -14.97 15.75
CA ALA A 191 -17.99 -14.99 14.54
C ALA A 191 -18.15 -13.72 13.68
N TYR A 192 -19.36 -13.17 13.60
CA TYR A 192 -19.62 -11.99 12.80
C TYR A 192 -19.37 -10.67 13.56
N TYR A 193 -19.86 -10.56 14.82
CA TYR A 193 -19.91 -9.28 15.54
C TYR A 193 -18.81 -9.10 16.57
N LEU A 194 -18.30 -10.18 17.18
CA LEU A 194 -17.56 -10.10 18.44
C LEU A 194 -16.14 -10.67 18.39
N ALA A 195 -15.75 -11.30 17.29
CA ALA A 195 -14.50 -12.05 17.19
C ALA A 195 -13.23 -11.18 17.17
N SER A 196 -13.36 -9.85 17.13
CA SER A 196 -12.23 -8.93 17.27
C SER A 196 -11.42 -9.24 18.55
N PRO A 197 -10.07 -9.39 18.44
CA PRO A 197 -9.22 -9.59 19.63
C PRO A 197 -9.36 -8.46 20.66
N PHE A 198 -9.63 -7.23 20.21
CA PHE A 198 -9.81 -6.08 21.10
C PHE A 198 -11.06 -6.18 21.96
N ASN A 199 -12.07 -6.97 21.56
CA ASN A 199 -13.30 -7.13 22.34
C ASN A 199 -13.07 -7.90 23.66
N TRP A 200 -11.96 -8.64 23.79
CA TRP A 200 -11.57 -9.28 25.05
C TRP A 200 -11.21 -8.26 26.15
N LEU A 201 -10.91 -7.01 25.77
CA LEU A 201 -10.73 -5.91 26.72
C LEU A 201 -12.01 -5.54 27.47
N LEU A 202 -13.19 -6.04 27.03
CA LEU A 202 -14.45 -5.93 27.78
C LEU A 202 -14.39 -6.55 29.17
N LEU A 203 -13.51 -7.52 29.40
CA LEU A 203 -13.27 -8.07 30.76
C LEU A 203 -12.84 -7.00 31.76
N LEU A 204 -12.15 -5.95 31.31
CA LEU A 204 -11.68 -4.85 32.13
C LEU A 204 -12.70 -3.69 32.20
N CYS A 205 -13.75 -3.73 31.37
CA CYS A 205 -14.71 -2.66 31.26
C CYS A 205 -15.91 -2.89 32.21
N PRO A 206 -16.31 -1.91 33.03
CA PRO A 206 -17.57 -1.99 33.78
C PRO A 206 -18.78 -2.10 32.84
N SER A 207 -19.85 -2.81 33.28
CA SER A 207 -21.06 -2.98 32.46
C SER A 207 -21.74 -1.65 32.11
N SER A 208 -21.63 -0.65 32.97
CA SER A 208 -22.17 0.69 32.74
C SER A 208 -21.43 1.51 31.66
N LEU A 209 -20.24 1.08 31.22
CA LEU A 209 -19.38 1.80 30.27
C LEU A 209 -19.20 1.07 28.94
N ILE A 210 -20.08 0.11 28.61
CA ILE A 210 -19.99 -0.67 27.35
C ILE A 210 -20.17 0.25 26.13
N ILE A 211 -21.05 1.23 26.21
CA ILE A 211 -21.32 2.19 25.14
C ILE A 211 -20.09 3.05 24.88
N GLU A 212 -19.47 3.55 25.95
CA GLU A 212 -18.25 4.32 25.92
C GLU A 212 -17.07 3.48 25.39
N PHE A 213 -16.95 2.24 25.84
CA PHE A 213 -15.97 1.29 25.34
C PHE A 213 -16.05 1.15 23.81
N MET A 214 -17.25 0.91 23.27
CA MET A 214 -17.46 0.80 21.83
C MET A 214 -17.06 2.11 21.11
N THR A 215 -17.47 3.26 21.65
CA THR A 215 -17.18 4.57 21.10
C THR A 215 -15.67 4.82 21.01
N TYR A 216 -14.94 4.60 22.12
CA TYR A 216 -13.49 4.82 22.14
C TYR A 216 -12.69 3.73 21.43
N MET A 217 -13.25 2.54 21.28
CA MET A 217 -12.66 1.50 20.44
C MET A 217 -12.63 1.91 18.95
N ILE A 218 -13.67 2.61 18.47
CA ILE A 218 -13.67 3.19 17.12
C ILE A 218 -12.55 4.21 16.95
N VAL A 219 -12.36 5.12 17.93
CA VAL A 219 -11.28 6.12 17.92
C VAL A 219 -9.90 5.43 17.90
N PHE A 220 -9.71 4.43 18.76
CA PHE A 220 -8.47 3.67 18.83
C PHE A 220 -8.16 2.93 17.52
N LYS A 221 -9.14 2.23 16.95
CA LYS A 221 -8.98 1.52 15.67
C LYS A 221 -8.72 2.49 14.51
N SER A 222 -9.29 3.71 14.54
CA SER A 222 -8.99 4.75 13.56
C SER A 222 -7.51 5.18 13.64
N GLY A 223 -6.97 5.36 14.85
CA GLY A 223 -5.55 5.62 15.04
C GLY A 223 -4.67 4.48 14.52
N LEU A 224 -5.06 3.22 14.82
CA LEU A 224 -4.33 2.04 14.31
C LEU A 224 -4.37 1.96 12.78
N ALA A 225 -5.49 2.34 12.15
CA ALA A 225 -5.60 2.37 10.69
C ALA A 225 -4.62 3.40 10.08
N GLY A 226 -4.51 4.58 10.68
CA GLY A 226 -3.53 5.59 10.28
C GLY A 226 -2.09 5.09 10.41
N LEU A 227 -1.77 4.50 11.55
CA LEU A 227 -0.47 3.92 11.85
C LEU A 227 -0.09 2.81 10.85
N SER A 228 -1.00 1.86 10.61
CA SER A 228 -0.74 0.71 9.73
C SER A 228 -0.52 1.14 8.29
N MET A 229 -1.29 2.11 7.80
CA MET A 229 -1.13 2.65 6.45
C MET A 229 0.18 3.44 6.31
N ALA A 230 0.51 4.32 7.27
CA ALA A 230 1.77 5.05 7.25
C ALA A 230 2.98 4.10 7.30
N TRP A 231 2.92 3.07 8.14
CA TRP A 231 3.96 2.05 8.23
C TRP A 231 4.11 1.28 6.91
N TYR A 232 2.98 0.87 6.30
CA TYR A 232 2.97 0.20 5.00
C TYR A 232 3.62 1.05 3.92
N LEU A 233 3.21 2.31 3.80
CA LEU A 233 3.73 3.23 2.79
C LEU A 233 5.24 3.45 2.94
N LYS A 234 5.75 3.61 4.17
CA LYS A 234 7.20 3.70 4.42
C LYS A 234 7.94 2.45 3.94
N LYS A 235 7.37 1.26 4.18
CA LYS A 235 7.97 -0.01 3.74
C LYS A 235 7.88 -0.21 2.24
N HIS A 236 6.76 0.20 1.63
CA HIS A 236 6.50 0.05 0.20
C HIS A 236 7.38 0.98 -0.64
N THR A 237 7.47 2.26 -0.25
CA THR A 237 8.23 3.28 -0.99
C THR A 237 9.71 3.32 -0.62
N GLY A 238 10.10 2.74 0.52
CA GLY A 238 11.46 2.88 1.09
C GLY A 238 11.75 4.27 1.67
N SER A 239 10.84 5.23 1.50
CA SER A 239 11.01 6.62 1.93
C SER A 239 10.82 6.79 3.44
N GLN A 240 11.69 7.56 4.07
CA GLN A 240 11.57 7.98 5.46
C GLN A 240 10.86 9.34 5.60
N LYS A 241 10.38 9.93 4.52
CA LYS A 241 9.76 11.25 4.51
C LYS A 241 8.41 11.25 5.24
N PHE A 242 8.06 12.40 5.82
CA PHE A 242 6.83 12.60 6.60
C PHE A 242 5.53 12.44 5.78
N GLY A 243 5.62 12.42 4.45
CA GLY A 243 4.47 12.21 3.55
C GLY A 243 3.64 10.97 3.85
N ALA A 244 4.25 9.87 4.29
CA ALA A 244 3.54 8.66 4.68
C ALA A 244 2.55 8.89 5.83
N CYS A 245 2.86 9.80 6.76
CA CYS A 245 1.97 10.19 7.85
C CYS A 245 0.67 10.82 7.33
N TYR A 246 0.75 11.77 6.39
CA TYR A 246 -0.45 12.41 5.81
C TYR A 246 -1.38 11.39 5.16
N PHE A 247 -0.83 10.48 4.35
CA PHE A 247 -1.63 9.42 3.74
C PHE A 247 -2.21 8.46 4.77
N GLY A 248 -1.50 8.18 5.86
CA GLY A 248 -2.03 7.43 6.99
C GLY A 248 -3.24 8.11 7.63
N VAL A 249 -3.16 9.43 7.88
CA VAL A 249 -4.27 10.22 8.41
C VAL A 249 -5.45 10.25 7.44
N PHE A 250 -5.22 10.43 6.13
CA PHE A 250 -6.30 10.40 5.14
C PHE A 250 -6.98 9.02 5.05
N TYR A 251 -6.23 7.94 5.21
CA TYR A 251 -6.79 6.61 5.28
C TYR A 251 -7.68 6.43 6.52
N ALA A 252 -7.20 6.84 7.70
CA ALA A 252 -7.91 6.75 8.97
C ALA A 252 -9.18 7.62 9.02
N LEU A 253 -9.21 8.74 8.28
CA LEU A 253 -10.33 9.69 8.21
C LEU A 253 -11.01 9.68 6.84
N SER A 254 -10.87 8.59 6.09
CA SER A 254 -11.48 8.44 4.77
C SER A 254 -13.00 8.49 4.82
N GLY A 255 -13.63 8.73 3.66
CA GLY A 255 -15.09 8.68 3.53
C GLY A 255 -15.70 7.35 3.97
N TYR A 256 -14.98 6.23 3.79
CA TYR A 256 -15.39 4.93 4.32
C TYR A 256 -15.47 4.95 5.85
N MET A 257 -14.43 5.45 6.51
CA MET A 257 -14.40 5.54 7.97
C MET A 257 -15.49 6.48 8.49
N ALA A 258 -15.71 7.61 7.83
CA ALA A 258 -16.77 8.55 8.19
C ALA A 258 -18.17 7.94 8.08
N ALA A 259 -18.42 7.13 7.03
CA ALA A 259 -19.74 6.54 6.77
C ALA A 259 -20.00 5.25 7.54
N TYR A 260 -18.96 4.39 7.73
CA TYR A 260 -19.12 3.01 8.18
C TYR A 260 -18.36 2.67 9.47
N SER A 261 -17.72 3.64 10.17
CA SER A 261 -17.01 3.37 11.42
C SER A 261 -17.90 2.84 12.55
N TRP A 262 -19.20 3.05 12.46
CA TRP A 262 -20.17 2.47 13.37
C TRP A 262 -20.25 0.93 13.28
N ASN A 263 -19.83 0.32 12.16
CA ASN A 263 -19.62 -1.13 12.06
C ASN A 263 -18.29 -1.52 12.70
N ILE A 264 -18.22 -1.44 14.02
CA ILE A 264 -17.00 -1.61 14.82
C ILE A 264 -16.26 -2.92 14.50
N MET A 265 -16.99 -4.00 14.12
CA MET A 265 -16.44 -5.29 13.76
C MET A 265 -15.70 -5.33 12.42
N TRP A 266 -15.91 -4.31 11.55
CA TRP A 266 -15.22 -4.24 10.25
C TRP A 266 -13.86 -3.55 10.36
N LEU A 267 -13.66 -2.74 11.40
CA LEU A 267 -12.52 -1.84 11.51
C LEU A 267 -11.19 -2.58 11.68
N ASP A 268 -11.19 -3.77 12.28
CA ASP A 268 -9.99 -4.61 12.39
C ASP A 268 -9.44 -4.96 11.00
N CYS A 269 -10.33 -5.30 10.07
CA CYS A 269 -9.95 -5.61 8.69
C CYS A 269 -9.35 -4.39 7.97
N ILE A 270 -9.87 -3.19 8.25
CA ILE A 270 -9.31 -1.94 7.71
C ILE A 270 -7.92 -1.67 8.28
N VAL A 271 -7.71 -1.90 9.58
CA VAL A 271 -6.38 -1.80 10.22
C VAL A 271 -5.40 -2.81 9.62
N LEU A 272 -5.84 -4.03 9.35
CA LEU A 272 -4.99 -5.13 8.90
C LEU A 272 -4.70 -5.09 7.40
N LEU A 273 -5.54 -4.46 6.58
CA LEU A 273 -5.38 -4.42 5.12
C LEU A 273 -3.99 -3.93 4.67
N PRO A 274 -3.44 -2.80 5.16
CA PRO A 274 -2.09 -2.37 4.78
C PRO A 274 -1.00 -3.38 5.16
N LEU A 275 -1.16 -4.09 6.27
CA LEU A 275 -0.22 -5.11 6.73
C LEU A 275 -0.30 -6.37 5.84
N ILE A 276 -1.51 -6.76 5.40
CA ILE A 276 -1.73 -7.86 4.45
C ILE A 276 -1.07 -7.54 3.11
N LEU A 277 -1.24 -6.29 2.60
CA LEU A 277 -0.61 -5.83 1.37
C LEU A 277 0.91 -5.97 1.44
N HIS A 278 1.53 -5.46 2.51
CA HIS A 278 2.97 -5.61 2.72
C HIS A 278 3.40 -7.08 2.79
N GLY A 279 2.61 -7.90 3.48
CA GLY A 279 2.86 -9.34 3.58
C GLY A 279 2.85 -10.03 2.21
N LEU A 280 1.89 -9.67 1.35
CA LEU A 280 1.79 -10.20 -0.02
C LEU A 280 2.96 -9.74 -0.90
N GLU A 281 3.36 -8.49 -0.82
CA GLU A 281 4.55 -8.00 -1.53
C GLU A 281 5.81 -8.76 -1.14
N ARG A 282 6.00 -9.02 0.15
CA ARG A 282 7.13 -9.84 0.63
C ARG A 282 7.06 -11.29 0.16
N LEU A 283 5.85 -11.85 0.11
CA LEU A 283 5.65 -13.20 -0.42
C LEU A 283 6.06 -13.27 -1.90
N VAL A 284 5.66 -12.29 -2.72
CA VAL A 284 5.97 -12.26 -4.14
C VAL A 284 7.46 -12.01 -4.37
N ARG A 285 8.06 -11.02 -3.70
CA ARG A 285 9.43 -10.57 -3.89
C ARG A 285 10.46 -11.45 -3.17
N GLU A 286 10.22 -11.75 -1.90
CA GLU A 286 11.17 -12.44 -1.02
C GLU A 286 10.84 -13.92 -0.80
N LYS A 287 9.68 -14.41 -1.29
CA LYS A 287 9.15 -15.76 -1.02
C LYS A 287 8.89 -16.04 0.47
N LYS A 288 8.66 -14.98 1.28
CA LYS A 288 8.39 -15.04 2.71
C LYS A 288 6.92 -14.76 3.00
N GLY A 289 6.09 -15.81 3.13
CA GLY A 289 4.64 -15.69 3.26
C GLY A 289 4.09 -15.68 4.70
N LEU A 290 4.91 -15.93 5.74
CA LEU A 290 4.42 -16.07 7.11
C LEU A 290 3.67 -14.82 7.61
N PHE A 291 4.23 -13.64 7.36
CA PHE A 291 3.59 -12.38 7.78
C PHE A 291 2.25 -12.15 7.08
N TYR A 292 2.17 -12.44 5.77
CA TYR A 292 0.92 -12.44 5.01
C TYR A 292 -0.11 -13.39 5.62
N CYS A 293 0.28 -14.63 5.88
CA CYS A 293 -0.58 -15.65 6.47
C CYS A 293 -1.15 -15.21 7.83
N LEU A 294 -0.30 -14.69 8.72
CA LEU A 294 -0.72 -14.25 10.05
C LEU A 294 -1.67 -13.04 9.99
N MET A 295 -1.37 -12.04 9.18
CA MET A 295 -2.21 -10.83 9.06
C MET A 295 -3.54 -11.14 8.38
N LEU A 296 -3.54 -11.95 7.32
CA LEU A 296 -4.77 -12.41 6.68
C LEU A 296 -5.59 -13.31 7.60
N GLY A 297 -4.95 -14.26 8.29
CA GLY A 297 -5.61 -15.13 9.26
C GLY A 297 -6.26 -14.35 10.40
N LEU A 298 -5.57 -13.33 10.93
CA LEU A 298 -6.12 -12.44 11.95
C LEU A 298 -7.29 -11.60 11.41
N SER A 299 -7.23 -11.16 10.15
CA SER A 299 -8.34 -10.47 9.49
C SER A 299 -9.58 -11.36 9.38
N ILE A 300 -9.41 -12.59 8.88
CA ILE A 300 -10.50 -13.56 8.75
C ILE A 300 -11.09 -13.91 10.13
N LEU A 301 -10.25 -14.08 11.14
CA LEU A 301 -10.67 -14.34 12.50
C LEU A 301 -11.49 -13.17 13.07
N SER A 302 -11.08 -11.92 12.80
CA SER A 302 -11.75 -10.73 13.34
C SER A 302 -13.10 -10.46 12.66
N ASN A 303 -13.19 -10.64 11.35
CA ASN A 303 -14.44 -10.54 10.60
C ASN A 303 -14.30 -11.21 9.22
N TYR A 304 -14.92 -12.35 9.06
CA TYR A 304 -14.85 -13.12 7.81
C TYR A 304 -15.52 -12.42 6.63
N TYR A 305 -16.58 -11.63 6.85
CA TYR A 305 -17.34 -10.98 5.79
C TYR A 305 -16.48 -9.95 5.01
N ILE A 306 -15.84 -9.03 5.72
CA ILE A 306 -14.92 -8.08 5.09
C ILE A 306 -13.68 -8.79 4.54
N SER A 307 -13.21 -9.83 5.23
CA SER A 307 -12.03 -10.57 4.79
C SER A 307 -12.25 -11.36 3.48
N ILE A 308 -13.47 -11.77 3.15
CA ILE A 308 -13.78 -12.31 1.80
C ILE A 308 -13.48 -11.25 0.71
N MET A 309 -13.90 -10.01 0.92
CA MET A 309 -13.63 -8.90 -0.01
C MET A 309 -12.12 -8.64 -0.11
N ILE A 310 -11.40 -8.68 1.02
CA ILE A 310 -9.94 -8.57 1.06
C ILE A 310 -9.29 -9.73 0.29
N CYS A 311 -9.73 -10.97 0.47
CA CYS A 311 -9.20 -12.12 -0.26
C CYS A 311 -9.35 -11.96 -1.78
N LEU A 312 -10.52 -11.50 -2.25
CA LEU A 312 -10.74 -11.21 -3.67
C LEU A 312 -9.80 -10.10 -4.17
N PHE A 313 -9.65 -9.05 -3.39
CA PHE A 313 -8.73 -7.97 -3.70
C PHE A 313 -7.26 -8.46 -3.72
N MET A 314 -6.87 -9.33 -2.80
CA MET A 314 -5.51 -9.91 -2.78
C MET A 314 -5.21 -10.74 -4.04
N VAL A 315 -6.19 -11.44 -4.61
CA VAL A 315 -6.01 -12.12 -5.91
C VAL A 315 -5.71 -11.11 -7.01
N ILE A 316 -6.49 -10.03 -7.09
CA ILE A 316 -6.28 -8.95 -8.08
C ILE A 316 -4.89 -8.30 -7.87
N TYR A 317 -4.56 -7.99 -6.63
CA TYR A 317 -3.30 -7.34 -6.30
C TYR A 317 -2.09 -8.26 -6.56
N TYR A 318 -2.22 -9.56 -6.27
CA TYR A 318 -1.20 -10.57 -6.63
C TYR A 318 -0.91 -10.57 -8.13
N VAL A 319 -1.96 -10.58 -8.96
CA VAL A 319 -1.81 -10.52 -10.43
C VAL A 319 -1.14 -9.21 -10.83
N ALA A 320 -1.54 -8.07 -10.28
CA ALA A 320 -0.90 -6.78 -10.55
C ALA A 320 0.59 -6.79 -10.18
N LEU A 321 0.97 -7.36 -9.04
CA LEU A 321 2.38 -7.49 -8.63
C LEU A 321 3.20 -8.32 -9.63
N LEU A 322 2.65 -9.39 -10.19
CA LEU A 322 3.35 -10.19 -11.21
C LEU A 322 3.63 -9.39 -12.50
N PHE A 323 2.75 -8.45 -12.87
CA PHE A 323 2.97 -7.58 -14.03
C PHE A 323 3.97 -6.45 -13.73
N LEU A 324 3.99 -5.95 -12.50
CA LEU A 324 4.90 -4.87 -12.08
C LEU A 324 6.34 -5.36 -11.85
N GLU A 325 6.50 -6.60 -11.41
CA GLU A 325 7.83 -7.20 -11.28
C GLU A 325 8.44 -7.46 -12.68
N LYS A 326 9.76 -7.18 -12.80
CA LYS A 326 10.49 -7.36 -14.08
C LYS A 326 10.44 -8.82 -14.53
N ARG A 327 9.38 -9.21 -15.25
CA ARG A 327 9.12 -10.50 -15.90
C ARG A 327 9.73 -11.69 -15.13
N PRO A 328 9.11 -12.14 -14.03
CA PRO A 328 9.58 -13.33 -13.34
C PRO A 328 9.56 -14.52 -14.30
N GLY A 329 10.56 -15.37 -14.24
CA GLY A 329 10.58 -16.60 -15.03
C GLY A 329 9.33 -17.45 -14.74
N TRP A 330 8.87 -18.25 -15.69
CA TRP A 330 7.70 -19.14 -15.53
C TRP A 330 7.74 -19.96 -14.22
N LYS A 331 8.92 -20.49 -13.88
CA LYS A 331 9.11 -21.28 -12.65
C LYS A 331 8.91 -20.44 -11.37
N ASP A 332 9.36 -19.20 -11.39
CA ASP A 332 9.22 -18.27 -10.26
C ASP A 332 7.76 -17.82 -10.07
N CYS A 333 7.04 -17.61 -11.19
CA CYS A 333 5.60 -17.36 -11.16
C CYS A 333 4.84 -18.54 -10.54
N LEU A 334 5.11 -19.76 -11.00
CA LEU A 334 4.44 -20.95 -10.50
C LEU A 334 4.76 -21.20 -9.01
N HIS A 335 6.01 -21.03 -8.61
CA HIS A 335 6.41 -21.14 -7.20
C HIS A 335 5.72 -20.09 -6.33
N SER A 336 5.68 -18.82 -6.78
CA SER A 336 5.00 -17.75 -6.08
C SER A 336 3.50 -18.00 -5.97
N PHE A 337 2.86 -18.51 -7.03
CA PHE A 337 1.45 -18.88 -7.06
C PHE A 337 1.15 -20.00 -6.06
N PHE A 338 1.98 -21.03 -6.02
CA PHE A 338 1.84 -22.10 -5.05
C PHE A 338 1.95 -21.60 -3.60
N LEU A 339 2.96 -20.76 -3.32
CA LEU A 339 3.11 -20.15 -2.00
C LEU A 339 1.91 -19.27 -1.63
N PHE A 340 1.42 -18.45 -2.56
CA PHE A 340 0.23 -17.63 -2.35
C PHE A 340 -0.98 -18.48 -1.96
N GLY A 341 -1.24 -19.57 -2.70
CA GLY A 341 -2.32 -20.51 -2.40
C GLY A 341 -2.16 -21.18 -1.02
N VAL A 342 -0.98 -21.72 -0.74
CA VAL A 342 -0.68 -22.39 0.54
C VAL A 342 -0.84 -21.44 1.73
N TYR A 343 -0.25 -20.25 1.69
CA TYR A 343 -0.34 -19.31 2.81
C TYR A 343 -1.74 -18.71 2.96
N SER A 344 -2.52 -18.56 1.89
CA SER A 344 -3.93 -18.15 1.96
C SER A 344 -4.80 -19.24 2.60
N LEU A 345 -4.60 -20.50 2.25
CA LEU A 345 -5.30 -21.62 2.88
C LEU A 345 -4.92 -21.78 4.36
N LEU A 346 -3.64 -21.62 4.71
CA LEU A 346 -3.18 -21.62 6.09
C LEU A 346 -3.78 -20.47 6.89
N ALA A 347 -3.93 -19.28 6.30
CA ALA A 347 -4.61 -18.15 6.94
C ALA A 347 -6.08 -18.50 7.26
N GLY A 348 -6.80 -19.11 6.32
CA GLY A 348 -8.16 -19.64 6.57
C GLY A 348 -8.19 -20.71 7.65
N ALA A 349 -7.21 -21.61 7.67
CA ALA A 349 -7.10 -22.65 8.71
C ALA A 349 -6.85 -22.07 10.10
N LEU A 350 -6.05 -21.00 10.23
CA LEU A 350 -5.86 -20.28 11.50
C LEU A 350 -7.18 -19.69 12.03
N ALA A 351 -8.09 -19.30 11.16
CA ALA A 351 -9.39 -18.76 11.51
C ALA A 351 -10.51 -19.84 11.59
N ALA A 352 -10.18 -21.13 11.49
CA ALA A 352 -11.16 -22.22 11.46
C ALA A 352 -12.07 -22.24 12.67
N ALA A 353 -11.59 -21.82 13.84
CA ALA A 353 -12.38 -21.73 15.08
C ALA A 353 -13.61 -20.79 14.94
N VAL A 354 -13.53 -19.80 14.06
CA VAL A 354 -14.61 -18.86 13.76
C VAL A 354 -15.38 -19.30 12.50
N LEU A 355 -14.68 -19.75 11.46
CA LEU A 355 -15.27 -20.11 10.18
C LEU A 355 -16.14 -21.37 10.25
N LEU A 356 -15.72 -22.42 10.99
CA LEU A 356 -16.46 -23.68 11.01
C LEU A 356 -17.83 -23.56 11.68
N PRO A 357 -17.99 -22.88 12.83
CA PRO A 357 -19.32 -22.66 13.42
C PRO A 357 -20.23 -21.84 12.52
N GLU A 358 -19.66 -20.84 11.80
CA GLU A 358 -20.42 -20.01 10.86
C GLU A 358 -20.90 -20.80 9.65
N ILE A 359 -20.04 -21.60 9.02
CA ILE A 359 -20.42 -22.48 7.91
C ILE A 359 -21.51 -23.47 8.33
N ALA A 360 -21.40 -24.01 9.53
CA ALA A 360 -22.41 -24.93 10.07
C ALA A 360 -23.76 -24.22 10.37
N ALA A 361 -23.70 -22.91 10.69
CA ALA A 361 -24.92 -22.13 10.96
C ALA A 361 -25.64 -21.69 9.67
N LEU A 362 -24.92 -21.62 8.54
CA LEU A 362 -25.49 -21.26 7.23
C LEU A 362 -26.12 -22.43 6.47
N GLN A 363 -25.96 -23.68 6.95
CA GLN A 363 -26.54 -24.89 6.39
C GLN A 363 -27.91 -25.19 6.98
#